data_6008fed248457be70d26df3dafbd3fee
#
_entry.id   6008fed248457be70d26df3dafbd3fee
#
_cell.length_a   1.000
_cell.length_b   1.000
_cell.length_c   1.000
_cell.angle_alpha   90.00
_cell.angle_beta   90.00
_cell.angle_gamma   90.00
#
_symmetry.space_group_name_H-M   'P 1'
#
loop_
_entity.id
_entity.type
_entity.pdbx_description
1 polymer ?
#
loop_
_entity_poly.entity_id
_entity_poly.type
_entity_poly.pdbx_seq_one_letter_code
_entity_poly.pdbx_strand_id
1 'polypeptide(L)'
;MSGAFDSSSLEPLRAKLVGHPVFHSVTTLPRLRVFMEHHVYPVWDFMSLLKSLQQTFAPHGSPWLPDGDGDIRRFVNEIVTEEESDQALPGGEAEYISHFDMYRQSMSEIGADLGGINDFINCVAADGLARGLARREVPEVARRFMRSTFNVIESGKPHHIAAAFALGREDIVPGMFK
;
A
#
# COMPACT_ATOMS: atom_id res chain seq x y z
N MET A 1 28.30 11.52 -11.72
CA MET A 1 27.76 10.81 -12.91
C MET A 1 26.47 10.13 -12.46
N SER A 2 25.33 10.74 -12.77
CA SER A 2 24.00 10.15 -12.52
C SER A 2 23.74 9.13 -13.64
N GLY A 3 24.08 7.86 -13.40
CA GLY A 3 23.63 6.78 -14.27
C GLY A 3 22.12 6.63 -14.08
N ALA A 4 21.32 6.89 -15.11
CA ALA A 4 19.89 6.58 -15.05
C ALA A 4 19.73 5.08 -14.74
N PHE A 5 18.82 4.77 -13.81
CA PHE A 5 18.49 3.38 -13.48
C PHE A 5 17.83 2.73 -14.70
N ASP A 6 18.41 1.63 -15.20
CA ASP A 6 17.83 0.87 -16.30
C ASP A 6 16.73 -0.06 -15.79
N SER A 7 15.48 0.34 -16.02
CA SER A 7 14.28 -0.44 -15.64
C SER A 7 13.81 -1.40 -16.76
N SER A 8 14.51 -1.49 -17.89
CA SER A 8 14.07 -2.29 -19.05
C SER A 8 13.83 -3.77 -18.72
N SER A 9 14.59 -4.32 -17.77
CA SER A 9 14.39 -5.69 -17.27
C SER A 9 13.05 -5.92 -16.56
N LEU A 10 12.38 -4.85 -16.10
CA LEU A 10 11.08 -4.92 -15.43
C LEU A 10 9.90 -4.85 -16.40
N GLU A 11 10.10 -4.39 -17.64
CA GLU A 11 9.01 -4.22 -18.61
C GLU A 11 8.17 -5.49 -18.84
N PRO A 12 8.75 -6.72 -18.96
CA PRO A 12 7.94 -7.92 -19.10
C PRO A 12 7.07 -8.22 -17.87
N LEU A 13 7.52 -7.84 -16.68
CA LEU A 13 6.75 -8.00 -15.43
C LEU A 13 5.63 -6.96 -15.33
N ARG A 14 5.91 -5.71 -15.67
CA ARG A 14 4.92 -4.63 -15.76
C ARG A 14 3.80 -4.99 -16.74
N ALA A 15 4.15 -5.43 -17.95
CA ALA A 15 3.17 -5.86 -18.94
C ALA A 15 2.26 -6.99 -18.43
N LYS A 16 2.81 -7.95 -17.67
CA LYS A 16 2.01 -9.02 -17.04
C LYS A 16 1.07 -8.50 -15.96
N LEU A 17 1.49 -7.51 -15.18
CA LEU A 17 0.64 -6.92 -14.13
C LEU A 17 -0.48 -6.08 -14.74
N VAL A 18 -0.16 -5.15 -15.63
CA VAL A 18 -1.15 -4.29 -16.30
C VAL A 18 -2.14 -5.11 -17.14
N GLY A 19 -1.66 -6.16 -17.83
CA GLY A 19 -2.50 -7.07 -18.62
C GLY A 19 -3.11 -8.21 -17.82
N HIS A 20 -3.12 -8.16 -16.48
CA HIS A 20 -3.62 -9.29 -15.69
C HIS A 20 -5.13 -9.50 -15.89
N PRO A 21 -5.60 -10.75 -16.12
CA PRO A 21 -7.01 -11.05 -16.42
C PRO A 21 -8.01 -10.57 -15.35
N VAL A 22 -7.56 -10.34 -14.12
CA VAL A 22 -8.44 -9.85 -13.03
C VAL A 22 -9.12 -8.54 -13.42
N PHE A 23 -8.43 -7.61 -14.09
CA PHE A 23 -8.99 -6.30 -14.46
C PHE A 23 -10.13 -6.42 -15.47
N HIS A 24 -10.04 -7.39 -16.38
CA HIS A 24 -11.11 -7.69 -17.33
C HIS A 24 -12.25 -8.53 -16.72
N SER A 25 -12.03 -9.12 -15.54
CA SER A 25 -13.04 -9.95 -14.88
C SER A 25 -13.97 -9.18 -13.94
N VAL A 26 -13.57 -7.98 -13.49
CA VAL A 26 -14.35 -7.13 -12.57
C VAL A 26 -15.38 -6.31 -13.37
N THR A 27 -16.43 -6.99 -13.87
CA THR A 27 -17.44 -6.40 -14.76
C THR A 27 -18.82 -6.24 -14.11
N THR A 28 -18.98 -6.67 -12.87
CA THR A 28 -20.24 -6.59 -12.13
C THR A 28 -20.00 -6.20 -10.68
N LEU A 29 -21.01 -5.60 -10.03
CA LEU A 29 -20.92 -5.21 -8.63
C LEU A 29 -20.55 -6.37 -7.68
N PRO A 30 -21.11 -7.59 -7.80
CA PRO A 30 -20.65 -8.71 -6.97
C PRO A 30 -19.16 -9.06 -7.15
N ARG A 31 -18.64 -8.98 -8.39
CA ARG A 31 -17.23 -9.22 -8.65
C ARG A 31 -16.33 -8.10 -8.11
N LEU A 32 -16.80 -6.85 -8.17
CA LEU A 32 -16.11 -5.72 -7.57
C LEU A 32 -15.99 -5.88 -6.05
N ARG A 33 -17.06 -6.29 -5.36
CA ARG A 33 -17.03 -6.60 -3.93
C ARG A 33 -15.95 -7.61 -3.60
N VAL A 34 -15.95 -8.76 -4.26
CA VAL A 34 -14.95 -9.82 -4.05
C VAL A 34 -13.53 -9.30 -4.33
N PHE A 35 -13.35 -8.51 -5.40
CA PHE A 35 -12.06 -7.91 -5.70
C PHE A 35 -11.59 -6.99 -4.56
N MET A 36 -12.46 -6.10 -4.09
CA MET A 36 -12.11 -5.15 -3.02
C MET A 36 -11.84 -5.84 -1.69
N GLU A 37 -12.58 -6.90 -1.34
CA GLU A 37 -12.37 -7.72 -0.14
C GLU A 37 -10.99 -8.40 -0.12
N HIS A 38 -10.38 -8.63 -1.29
CA HIS A 38 -9.01 -9.13 -1.40
C HIS A 38 -7.97 -8.01 -1.53
N HIS A 39 -8.30 -6.95 -2.26
CA HIS A 39 -7.37 -5.86 -2.57
C HIS A 39 -7.16 -4.89 -1.39
N VAL A 40 -8.09 -4.82 -0.44
CA VAL A 40 -7.96 -3.97 0.76
C VAL A 40 -6.70 -4.28 1.58
N TYR A 41 -6.23 -5.51 1.59
CA TYR A 41 -4.98 -5.89 2.28
C TYR A 41 -3.73 -5.31 1.61
N PRO A 42 -3.54 -5.39 0.28
CA PRO A 42 -2.51 -4.62 -0.43
C PRO A 42 -2.58 -3.10 -0.21
N VAL A 43 -3.78 -2.51 -0.09
CA VAL A 43 -3.94 -1.08 0.22
C VAL A 43 -3.40 -0.77 1.62
N TRP A 44 -3.73 -1.58 2.62
CA TRP A 44 -3.16 -1.47 3.97
C TRP A 44 -1.65 -1.69 3.98
N ASP A 45 -1.17 -2.68 3.25
CA ASP A 45 0.24 -3.05 3.13
C ASP A 45 1.09 -1.94 2.51
N PHE A 46 0.52 -1.22 1.54
CA PHE A 46 1.14 -0.04 0.94
C PHE A 46 1.49 1.02 1.99
N MET A 47 0.57 1.31 2.93
CA MET A 47 0.83 2.25 4.02
C MET A 47 1.99 1.80 4.89
N SER A 48 2.12 0.49 5.16
CA SER A 48 3.24 -0.06 5.93
C SER A 48 4.58 0.12 5.20
N LEU A 49 4.61 -0.09 3.88
CA LEU A 49 5.79 0.13 3.06
C LEU A 49 6.16 1.61 3.01
N LEU A 50 5.18 2.50 2.84
CA LEU A 50 5.38 3.96 2.85
C LEU A 50 5.92 4.45 4.20
N LYS A 51 5.39 3.97 5.32
CA LYS A 51 5.90 4.33 6.65
C LYS A 51 7.34 3.83 6.86
N SER A 52 7.68 2.66 6.31
CA SER A 52 9.07 2.17 6.31
C SER A 52 10.00 3.03 5.44
N LEU A 53 9.50 3.51 4.28
CA LEU A 53 10.21 4.45 3.42
C LEU A 53 10.44 5.78 4.16
N GLN A 54 9.41 6.32 4.81
CA GLN A 54 9.50 7.54 5.62
C GLN A 54 10.54 7.38 6.74
N GLN A 55 10.47 6.30 7.50
CA GLN A 55 11.43 6.02 8.57
C GLN A 55 12.88 5.96 8.07
N THR A 56 13.07 5.51 6.83
CA THR A 56 14.37 5.34 6.21
C THR A 56 14.94 6.66 5.68
N PHE A 57 14.13 7.48 5.00
CA PHE A 57 14.58 8.65 4.25
C PHE A 57 14.14 10.01 4.83
N ALA A 58 13.11 10.01 5.67
CA ALA A 58 12.57 11.17 6.35
C ALA A 58 12.25 10.85 7.83
N PRO A 59 13.23 10.35 8.63
CA PRO A 59 12.96 9.84 9.96
C PRO A 59 12.31 10.89 10.86
N HIS A 60 11.35 10.45 11.68
CA HIS A 60 10.55 11.28 12.59
C HIS A 60 10.91 11.09 14.07
N GLY A 61 12.15 10.62 14.35
CA GLY A 61 12.63 10.38 15.71
C GLY A 61 12.78 11.64 16.56
N SER A 62 12.79 11.46 17.88
CA SER A 62 13.09 12.49 18.87
C SER A 62 14.30 12.06 19.73
N PRO A 63 15.34 12.89 19.92
CA PRO A 63 15.50 14.24 19.37
C PRO A 63 15.63 14.26 17.84
N TRP A 64 15.16 15.33 17.21
CA TRP A 64 15.31 15.51 15.77
C TRP A 64 16.76 15.75 15.38
N LEU A 65 17.21 15.10 14.32
CA LEU A 65 18.53 15.31 13.73
C LEU A 65 18.37 15.72 12.26
N PRO A 66 19.21 16.69 11.76
CA PRO A 66 19.18 17.15 10.38
C PRO A 66 19.91 16.15 9.46
N ASP A 67 19.37 14.92 9.35
CA ASP A 67 19.98 13.85 8.58
C ASP A 67 19.34 13.70 7.20
N GLY A 68 20.11 13.22 6.21
CA GLY A 68 19.65 12.93 4.85
C GLY A 68 19.45 14.15 3.95
N ASP A 69 19.05 13.88 2.73
CA ASP A 69 18.78 14.85 1.67
C ASP A 69 17.42 15.55 1.87
N GLY A 70 17.41 16.89 1.80
CA GLY A 70 16.22 17.70 2.02
C GLY A 70 15.10 17.49 0.96
N ASP A 71 15.50 17.30 -0.30
CA ASP A 71 14.55 17.09 -1.39
C ASP A 71 13.91 15.71 -1.30
N ILE A 72 14.70 14.70 -0.95
CA ILE A 72 14.17 13.34 -0.71
C ILE A 72 13.21 13.34 0.49
N ARG A 73 13.58 14.01 1.60
CA ARG A 73 12.70 14.13 2.78
C ARG A 73 11.40 14.82 2.43
N ARG A 74 11.47 15.91 1.66
CA ARG A 74 10.27 16.63 1.21
C ARG A 74 9.38 15.73 0.37
N PHE A 75 9.94 15.09 -0.65
CA PHE A 75 9.21 14.18 -1.54
C PHE A 75 8.49 13.05 -0.77
N VAL A 76 9.19 12.36 0.13
CA VAL A 76 8.60 11.29 0.93
C VAL A 76 7.50 11.81 1.85
N ASN A 77 7.69 12.96 2.50
CA ASN A 77 6.67 13.54 3.38
C ASN A 77 5.44 14.06 2.62
N GLU A 78 5.59 14.52 1.38
CA GLU A 78 4.46 14.88 0.51
C GLU A 78 3.61 13.65 0.20
N ILE A 79 4.21 12.53 -0.19
CA ILE A 79 3.49 11.27 -0.39
C ILE A 79 2.79 10.82 0.90
N VAL A 80 3.48 10.88 2.05
CA VAL A 80 2.86 10.52 3.33
C VAL A 80 1.66 11.42 3.64
N THR A 81 1.75 12.71 3.35
CA THR A 81 0.63 13.64 3.58
C THR A 81 -0.57 13.28 2.71
N GLU A 82 -0.36 12.99 1.45
CA GLU A 82 -1.41 12.58 0.51
C GLU A 82 -2.04 11.24 0.92
N GLU A 83 -1.23 10.25 1.28
CA GLU A 83 -1.74 8.91 1.58
C GLU A 83 -2.38 8.78 2.97
N GLU A 84 -1.90 9.51 3.96
CA GLU A 84 -2.39 9.42 5.35
C GLU A 84 -3.51 10.43 5.68
N SER A 85 -3.57 11.53 4.92
CA SER A 85 -4.45 12.67 5.23
C SER A 85 -4.82 13.47 3.99
N ASP A 86 -5.27 12.78 2.95
CA ASP A 86 -5.78 13.42 1.75
C ASP A 86 -7.17 14.02 1.99
N GLN A 87 -7.56 14.95 1.14
CA GLN A 87 -8.87 15.59 1.21
C GLN A 87 -9.98 14.55 1.01
N ALA A 88 -10.86 14.45 2.01
CA ALA A 88 -11.97 13.52 1.95
C ALA A 88 -12.95 13.83 0.81
N LEU A 89 -13.67 12.81 0.35
CA LEU A 89 -14.71 12.98 -0.64
C LEU A 89 -15.82 13.92 -0.10
N PRO A 90 -16.44 14.75 -0.97
CA PRO A 90 -17.49 15.66 -0.57
C PRO A 90 -18.66 14.94 0.12
N GLY A 91 -19.09 15.44 1.27
CA GLY A 91 -20.19 14.86 2.05
C GLY A 91 -19.77 13.89 3.16
N GLY A 92 -18.47 13.65 3.34
CA GLY A 92 -17.94 12.91 4.48
C GLY A 92 -17.97 13.74 5.78
N GLU A 93 -17.83 13.06 6.93
CA GLU A 93 -17.78 13.73 8.26
C GLU A 93 -16.40 14.36 8.53
N ALA A 94 -15.33 13.84 7.94
CA ALA A 94 -13.97 14.33 8.10
C ALA A 94 -13.55 15.19 6.90
N GLU A 95 -12.70 16.20 7.13
CA GLU A 95 -12.08 16.98 6.07
C GLU A 95 -10.91 16.26 5.42
N TYR A 96 -10.16 15.49 6.21
CA TYR A 96 -9.01 14.71 5.79
C TYR A 96 -9.15 13.27 6.22
N ILE A 97 -8.69 12.33 5.36
CA ILE A 97 -8.84 10.90 5.59
C ILE A 97 -7.72 10.14 4.85
N SER A 98 -7.30 9.00 5.37
CA SER A 98 -6.32 8.16 4.68
C SER A 98 -6.92 7.50 3.42
N HIS A 99 -6.09 7.24 2.41
CA HIS A 99 -6.51 6.44 1.24
C HIS A 99 -7.02 5.06 1.64
N PHE A 100 -6.46 4.47 2.69
CA PHE A 100 -6.97 3.20 3.23
C PHE A 100 -8.40 3.33 3.78
N ASP A 101 -8.70 4.38 4.52
CA ASP A 101 -10.06 4.59 5.04
C ASP A 101 -11.04 5.02 3.95
N MET A 102 -10.62 5.81 2.94
CA MET A 102 -11.42 6.08 1.73
C MET A 102 -11.77 4.77 1.00
N TYR A 103 -10.82 3.86 0.89
CA TYR A 103 -11.06 2.55 0.28
C TYR A 103 -12.09 1.74 1.07
N ARG A 104 -12.02 1.73 2.41
CA ARG A 104 -12.99 1.07 3.29
C ARG A 104 -14.38 1.71 3.21
N GLN A 105 -14.47 3.04 3.10
CA GLN A 105 -15.74 3.73 2.85
C GLN A 105 -16.36 3.28 1.54
N SER A 106 -15.59 3.27 0.45
CA SER A 106 -16.04 2.78 -0.85
C SER A 106 -16.49 1.32 -0.81
N MET A 107 -15.79 0.45 -0.05
CA MET A 107 -16.21 -0.92 0.21
C MET A 107 -17.59 -0.98 0.88
N SER A 108 -17.79 -0.15 1.91
CA SER A 108 -19.07 -0.07 2.63
C SER A 108 -20.22 0.38 1.72
N GLU A 109 -19.98 1.41 0.90
CA GLU A 109 -20.97 1.97 -0.03
C GLU A 109 -21.46 0.93 -1.04
N ILE A 110 -20.56 0.10 -1.56
CA ILE A 110 -20.95 -0.97 -2.49
C ILE A 110 -21.43 -2.25 -1.79
N GLY A 111 -21.42 -2.31 -0.46
CA GLY A 111 -21.81 -3.47 0.33
C GLY A 111 -20.83 -4.64 0.26
N ALA A 112 -19.53 -4.37 0.17
CA ALA A 112 -18.46 -5.36 0.34
C ALA A 112 -18.24 -5.67 1.83
N ASP A 113 -17.75 -6.88 2.15
CA ASP A 113 -17.50 -7.29 3.52
C ASP A 113 -16.21 -6.65 4.08
N LEU A 114 -16.36 -5.94 5.18
CA LEU A 114 -15.25 -5.34 5.93
C LEU A 114 -14.79 -6.21 7.12
N GLY A 115 -15.49 -7.29 7.43
CA GLY A 115 -15.22 -8.11 8.62
C GLY A 115 -13.80 -8.64 8.62
N GLY A 116 -13.35 -9.22 7.53
CA GLY A 116 -12.02 -9.81 7.41
C GLY A 116 -10.88 -8.81 7.63
N ILE A 117 -10.94 -7.63 7.01
CA ILE A 117 -9.89 -6.61 7.19
C ILE A 117 -9.93 -5.97 8.58
N ASN A 118 -11.12 -5.73 9.14
CA ASN A 118 -11.25 -5.19 10.50
C ASN A 118 -10.66 -6.16 11.53
N ASP A 119 -10.99 -7.44 11.44
CA ASP A 119 -10.45 -8.47 12.32
C ASP A 119 -8.93 -8.61 12.17
N PHE A 120 -8.42 -8.50 10.95
CA PHE A 120 -6.97 -8.51 10.70
C PHE A 120 -6.29 -7.34 11.42
N ILE A 121 -6.77 -6.10 11.23
CA ILE A 121 -6.18 -4.90 11.85
C ILE A 121 -6.25 -4.98 13.37
N ASN A 122 -7.40 -5.37 13.92
CA ASN A 122 -7.55 -5.54 15.36
C ASN A 122 -6.57 -6.58 15.92
N CYS A 123 -6.37 -7.69 15.20
CA CYS A 123 -5.40 -8.70 15.59
C CYS A 123 -3.96 -8.18 15.49
N VAL A 124 -3.62 -7.43 14.42
CA VAL A 124 -2.29 -6.81 14.29
C VAL A 124 -2.03 -5.83 15.44
N ALA A 125 -3.01 -5.02 15.81
CA ALA A 125 -2.89 -4.06 16.91
C ALA A 125 -2.74 -4.73 18.27
N ALA A 126 -3.44 -5.83 18.53
CA ALA A 126 -3.41 -6.54 19.81
C ALA A 126 -2.24 -7.53 19.95
N ASP A 127 -1.96 -8.30 18.90
CA ASP A 127 -1.09 -9.48 18.95
C ASP A 127 0.09 -9.42 17.97
N GLY A 128 0.18 -8.36 17.17
CA GLY A 128 1.23 -8.14 16.18
C GLY A 128 0.98 -8.80 14.83
N LEU A 129 1.81 -8.42 13.87
CA LEU A 129 1.70 -8.77 12.45
C LEU A 129 1.63 -10.29 12.20
N ALA A 130 2.51 -11.07 12.86
CA ALA A 130 2.57 -12.51 12.64
C ALA A 130 1.24 -13.21 12.96
N ARG A 131 0.56 -12.78 14.02
CA ARG A 131 -0.76 -13.28 14.40
C ARG A 131 -1.83 -12.83 13.42
N GLY A 132 -1.81 -11.53 13.01
CA GLY A 132 -2.71 -11.02 11.98
C GLY A 132 -2.60 -11.83 10.68
N LEU A 133 -1.39 -12.04 10.17
CA LEU A 133 -1.14 -12.83 8.96
C LEU A 133 -1.55 -14.32 9.08
N ALA A 134 -1.63 -14.86 10.28
CA ALA A 134 -2.04 -16.24 10.51
C ALA A 134 -3.58 -16.42 10.57
N ARG A 135 -4.36 -15.33 10.56
CA ARG A 135 -5.83 -15.42 10.61
C ARG A 135 -6.39 -16.12 9.38
N ARG A 136 -7.42 -16.95 9.58
CA ARG A 136 -8.05 -17.75 8.51
C ARG A 136 -8.78 -16.87 7.51
N GLU A 137 -9.30 -15.76 7.96
CA GLU A 137 -10.08 -14.78 7.21
C GLU A 137 -9.22 -14.01 6.18
N VAL A 138 -7.90 -13.96 6.38
CA VAL A 138 -6.97 -13.32 5.42
C VAL A 138 -6.82 -14.21 4.20
N PRO A 139 -7.20 -13.74 3.00
CA PRO A 139 -7.03 -14.50 1.76
C PRO A 139 -5.56 -14.89 1.53
N GLU A 140 -5.32 -16.13 1.09
CA GLU A 140 -3.95 -16.64 0.93
C GLU A 140 -3.10 -15.80 -0.05
N VAL A 141 -3.72 -15.28 -1.11
CA VAL A 141 -3.04 -14.40 -2.07
C VAL A 141 -2.61 -13.08 -1.44
N ALA A 142 -3.46 -12.48 -0.60
CA ALA A 142 -3.15 -11.26 0.15
C ALA A 142 -2.07 -11.52 1.19
N ARG A 143 -2.16 -12.64 1.91
CA ARG A 143 -1.16 -13.07 2.89
C ARG A 143 0.23 -13.20 2.28
N ARG A 144 0.35 -13.86 1.13
CA ARG A 144 1.64 -13.99 0.41
C ARG A 144 2.19 -12.66 -0.04
N PHE A 145 1.32 -11.78 -0.52
CA PHE A 145 1.70 -10.43 -0.95
C PHE A 145 2.25 -9.62 0.24
N MET A 146 1.51 -9.52 1.34
CA MET A 146 1.93 -8.83 2.55
C MET A 146 3.23 -9.39 3.12
N ARG A 147 3.40 -10.72 3.17
CA ARG A 147 4.68 -11.34 3.59
C ARG A 147 5.85 -10.90 2.73
N SER A 148 5.66 -10.77 1.41
CA SER A 148 6.72 -10.27 0.52
C SER A 148 7.11 -8.84 0.88
N THR A 149 6.14 -7.98 1.12
CA THR A 149 6.39 -6.58 1.53
C THR A 149 7.12 -6.51 2.87
N PHE A 150 6.64 -7.23 3.87
CA PHE A 150 7.27 -7.20 5.20
C PHE A 150 8.67 -7.82 5.20
N ASN A 151 8.95 -8.83 4.36
CA ASN A 151 10.32 -9.32 4.16
C ASN A 151 11.25 -8.23 3.60
N VAL A 152 10.75 -7.37 2.71
CA VAL A 152 11.52 -6.22 2.21
C VAL A 152 11.75 -5.21 3.33
N ILE A 153 10.73 -4.86 4.10
CA ILE A 153 10.83 -3.95 5.25
C ILE A 153 11.82 -4.48 6.28
N GLU A 154 11.70 -5.72 6.69
CA GLU A 154 12.54 -6.39 7.68
C GLU A 154 14.00 -6.56 7.22
N SER A 155 14.25 -6.55 5.90
CA SER A 155 15.62 -6.56 5.37
C SER A 155 16.43 -5.35 5.82
N GLY A 156 15.78 -4.25 6.19
CA GLY A 156 16.40 -2.98 6.60
C GLY A 156 17.27 -2.33 5.54
N LYS A 157 17.13 -2.74 4.26
CA LYS A 157 17.97 -2.23 3.16
C LYS A 157 17.24 -1.06 2.47
N PRO A 158 17.74 0.19 2.60
CA PRO A 158 17.08 1.37 2.03
C PRO A 158 16.72 1.24 0.56
N HIS A 159 17.65 0.73 -0.25
CA HIS A 159 17.45 0.57 -1.70
C HIS A 159 16.42 -0.51 -2.06
N HIS A 160 16.23 -1.54 -1.22
CA HIS A 160 15.15 -2.53 -1.42
C HIS A 160 13.78 -1.90 -1.13
N ILE A 161 13.67 -1.13 -0.04
CA ILE A 161 12.45 -0.43 0.35
C ILE A 161 12.05 0.58 -0.73
N ALA A 162 13.01 1.42 -1.17
CA ALA A 162 12.78 2.39 -2.22
C ALA A 162 12.38 1.75 -3.56
N ALA A 163 13.06 0.66 -3.96
CA ALA A 163 12.75 -0.05 -5.19
C ALA A 163 11.36 -0.73 -5.13
N ALA A 164 11.02 -1.36 -4.02
CA ALA A 164 9.70 -1.97 -3.83
C ALA A 164 8.59 -0.92 -3.88
N PHE A 165 8.80 0.24 -3.30
CA PHE A 165 7.87 1.36 -3.36
C PHE A 165 7.76 1.92 -4.79
N ALA A 166 8.82 2.50 -5.33
CA ALA A 166 8.79 3.24 -6.59
C ALA A 166 8.46 2.34 -7.80
N LEU A 167 9.11 1.18 -7.91
CA LEU A 167 9.00 0.30 -9.08
C LEU A 167 7.94 -0.78 -8.94
N GLY A 168 7.59 -1.14 -7.72
CA GLY A 168 6.66 -2.22 -7.41
C GLY A 168 5.26 -1.76 -7.00
N ARG A 169 5.05 -0.46 -6.75
CA ARG A 169 3.76 0.11 -6.34
C ARG A 169 3.41 1.34 -7.18
N GLU A 170 4.08 2.48 -6.96
CA GLU A 170 3.75 3.76 -7.57
C GLU A 170 3.69 3.72 -9.10
N ASP A 171 4.70 3.15 -9.72
CA ASP A 171 4.83 3.12 -11.18
C ASP A 171 3.79 2.22 -11.88
N ILE A 172 3.18 1.29 -11.15
CA ILE A 172 2.26 0.27 -11.69
C ILE A 172 0.80 0.68 -11.51
N VAL A 173 0.44 1.26 -10.37
CA VAL A 173 -0.95 1.57 -9.99
C VAL A 173 -1.69 2.37 -11.05
N PRO A 174 -1.15 3.45 -11.66
CA PRO A 174 -1.88 4.20 -12.70
C PRO A 174 -2.20 3.38 -13.95
N GLY A 175 -1.46 2.33 -14.24
CA GLY A 175 -1.67 1.43 -15.37
C GLY A 175 -2.74 0.36 -15.14
N MET A 176 -3.00 0.02 -13.87
CA MET A 176 -3.92 -1.07 -13.50
C MET A 176 -5.40 -0.69 -13.60
N PHE A 177 -5.72 0.60 -13.56
CA PHE A 177 -7.10 1.12 -13.52
C PHE A 177 -7.47 1.92 -14.78
N LYS A 178 -6.79 1.68 -15.89
CA LYS A 178 -7.14 2.17 -17.24
C LYS A 178 -8.00 1.11 -17.93
#